data_2ded2436440faf4b447daff831b89957
#
_entry.id   2ded2436440faf4b447daff831b89957
#
_cell.length_a   1.000
_cell.length_b   1.000
_cell.length_c   1.000
_cell.angle_alpha   90.00
_cell.angle_beta   90.00
_cell.angle_gamma   90.00
#
_symmetry.space_group_name_H-M   'P 1'
#
loop_
_entity.id
_entity.type
_entity.pdbx_description
1 polymer ?
#
loop_
_entity_poly.entity_id
_entity_poly.type
_entity_poly.pdbx_seq_one_letter_code
_entity_poly.pdbx_strand_id
1 'polypeptide(L)'
;MKYRRSKQWGLKKLKALAERGEGGEAANAKAMLDNLLKKNNMTLEDIEQEVKSDHVFKVEGELNKRLIIQICKHVNRDIAIYHIKRGYIREVGGNILMQCTAAEYILIDQMYAHYRVVMEKEMDIFFSAFIAANSLFASYSDLSFEDLNQEQKERIARRDALARNIKRETFCRQLTG
;
A
#
# COMPACT_ATOMS: atom_id res chain seq x y z
N MET A 1 0.78 22.56 14.37
CA MET A 1 0.41 23.13 13.05
C MET A 1 1.46 23.00 11.94
N LYS A 2 2.58 22.28 12.11
CA LYS A 2 3.69 22.18 11.13
C LYS A 2 3.64 20.98 10.16
N TYR A 3 2.69 20.05 10.29
CA TYR A 3 2.67 18.77 9.54
C TYR A 3 1.81 18.77 8.25
N ARG A 4 1.00 19.80 8.00
CA ARG A 4 0.18 19.93 6.78
C ARG A 4 1.02 20.13 5.50
N ARG A 5 2.27 20.60 5.62
CA ARG A 5 3.12 20.98 4.47
C ARG A 5 3.87 19.84 3.79
N SER A 6 4.01 18.65 4.42
CA SER A 6 4.99 17.67 3.94
C SER A 6 4.48 16.70 2.85
N LYS A 7 3.17 16.58 2.62
CA LYS A 7 2.60 15.53 1.77
C LYS A 7 2.12 16.00 0.39
N GLN A 8 1.65 17.21 0.23
CA GLN A 8 1.52 17.85 -1.08
C GLN A 8 2.90 18.16 -1.70
N TRP A 9 3.96 17.97 -0.93
CA TRP A 9 5.34 18.34 -1.26
C TRP A 9 5.89 17.54 -2.45
N GLY A 10 5.50 16.29 -2.63
CA GLY A 10 6.03 15.44 -3.70
C GLY A 10 5.65 15.92 -5.09
N LEU A 11 4.37 16.13 -5.36
CA LEU A 11 3.89 16.60 -6.67
C LEU A 11 4.25 18.07 -6.92
N LYS A 12 4.09 18.94 -5.91
CA LYS A 12 4.53 20.35 -6.01
C LYS A 12 6.04 20.47 -6.21
N LYS A 13 6.83 19.60 -5.56
CA LYS A 13 8.28 19.56 -5.76
C LYS A 13 8.65 19.01 -7.14
N LEU A 14 7.96 17.97 -7.61
CA LEU A 14 8.16 17.41 -8.94
C LEU A 14 7.84 18.44 -10.03
N LYS A 15 6.73 19.18 -9.85
CA LYS A 15 6.37 20.32 -10.72
C LYS A 15 7.43 21.43 -10.68
N ALA A 16 7.83 21.85 -9.49
CA ALA A 16 8.86 22.88 -9.32
C ALA A 16 10.21 22.45 -9.95
N LEU A 17 10.54 21.16 -9.84
CA LEU A 17 11.74 20.61 -10.46
C LEU A 17 11.61 20.56 -12.00
N ALA A 18 10.43 20.22 -12.52
CA ALA A 18 10.14 20.24 -13.95
C ALA A 18 10.20 21.67 -14.55
N GLU A 19 9.81 22.69 -13.76
CA GLU A 19 9.80 24.09 -14.21
C GLU A 19 11.13 24.82 -14.01
N ARG A 20 11.89 24.47 -12.97
CA ARG A 20 13.06 25.23 -12.51
C ARG A 20 14.35 24.40 -12.39
N GLY A 21 14.27 23.10 -12.66
CA GLY A 21 15.44 22.22 -12.63
C GLY A 21 16.43 22.56 -13.75
N GLU A 22 17.70 22.31 -13.53
CA GLU A 22 18.74 22.51 -14.53
C GLU A 22 19.04 21.18 -15.25
N GLY A 23 19.20 21.24 -16.57
CA GLY A 23 19.65 20.12 -17.38
C GLY A 23 18.74 18.89 -17.36
N GLY A 24 19.31 17.71 -17.14
CA GLY A 24 18.59 16.43 -17.17
C GLY A 24 17.56 16.21 -16.07
N GLU A 25 17.68 16.93 -14.95
CA GLU A 25 16.71 16.80 -13.82
C GLU A 25 15.34 17.36 -14.19
N ALA A 26 15.29 18.51 -14.88
CA ALA A 26 14.04 19.11 -15.35
C ALA A 26 13.33 18.21 -16.36
N ALA A 27 14.08 17.65 -17.31
CA ALA A 27 13.53 16.73 -18.32
C ALA A 27 12.96 15.45 -17.67
N ASN A 28 13.68 14.86 -16.73
CA ASN A 28 13.23 13.67 -16.01
C ASN A 28 12.00 13.97 -15.15
N ALA A 29 11.99 15.09 -14.42
CA ALA A 29 10.86 15.51 -13.60
C ALA A 29 9.61 15.78 -14.44
N LYS A 30 9.77 16.42 -15.61
CA LYS A 30 8.69 16.64 -16.56
C LYS A 30 8.14 15.32 -17.10
N ALA A 31 8.99 14.39 -17.53
CA ALA A 31 8.57 13.10 -18.02
C ALA A 31 7.83 12.28 -16.94
N MET A 32 8.29 12.34 -15.68
CA MET A 32 7.60 11.70 -14.56
C MET A 32 6.24 12.34 -14.31
N LEU A 33 6.14 13.67 -14.33
CA LEU A 33 4.88 14.38 -14.14
C LEU A 33 3.89 14.06 -15.25
N ASP A 34 4.32 14.11 -16.51
CA ASP A 34 3.49 13.80 -17.67
C ASP A 34 2.98 12.35 -17.64
N ASN A 35 3.82 11.40 -17.24
CA ASN A 35 3.41 10.00 -17.08
C ASN A 35 2.38 9.83 -15.97
N LEU A 36 2.54 10.54 -14.85
CA LEU A 36 1.56 10.51 -13.74
C LEU A 36 0.22 11.08 -14.16
N LEU A 37 0.23 12.21 -14.86
CA LEU A 37 -0.97 12.85 -15.39
C LEU A 37 -1.70 11.95 -16.38
N LYS A 38 -0.98 11.40 -17.37
CA LYS A 38 -1.54 10.46 -18.35
C LYS A 38 -2.13 9.22 -17.70
N LYS A 39 -1.40 8.60 -16.75
CA LYS A 39 -1.87 7.41 -16.03
C LYS A 39 -3.21 7.64 -15.33
N ASN A 40 -3.42 8.85 -14.81
CA ASN A 40 -4.62 9.19 -14.05
C ASN A 40 -5.67 9.96 -14.86
N ASN A 41 -5.48 10.16 -16.17
CA ASN A 41 -6.34 10.98 -17.03
C ASN A 41 -6.59 12.38 -16.47
N MET A 42 -5.54 13.05 -15.99
CA MET A 42 -5.57 14.36 -15.36
C MET A 42 -4.69 15.37 -16.11
N THR A 43 -4.98 16.64 -15.91
CA THR A 43 -4.20 17.77 -16.43
C THR A 43 -3.42 18.46 -15.30
N LEU A 44 -2.49 19.35 -15.66
CA LEU A 44 -1.80 20.20 -14.68
C LEU A 44 -2.78 21.12 -13.94
N GLU A 45 -3.79 21.61 -14.63
CA GLU A 45 -4.83 22.46 -14.06
C GLU A 45 -5.63 21.75 -12.97
N ASP A 46 -5.93 20.45 -13.17
CA ASP A 46 -6.62 19.62 -12.16
C ASP A 46 -5.83 19.51 -10.86
N ILE A 47 -4.48 19.47 -10.96
CA ILE A 47 -3.60 19.43 -9.79
C ILE A 47 -3.51 20.79 -9.09
N GLU A 48 -3.57 21.88 -9.84
CA GLU A 48 -3.51 23.24 -9.31
C GLU A 48 -4.80 23.68 -8.63
N GLN A 49 -5.91 23.20 -9.15
CA GLN A 49 -7.21 23.44 -8.55
C GLN A 49 -7.36 22.52 -7.32
N GLU A 50 -7.44 23.13 -6.12
CA GLU A 50 -7.71 22.40 -4.87
C GLU A 50 -9.19 21.99 -4.75
N VAL A 51 -9.86 21.74 -5.89
CA VAL A 51 -11.26 21.30 -5.92
C VAL A 51 -11.31 19.82 -5.58
N LYS A 52 -12.15 19.46 -4.61
CA LYS A 52 -12.41 18.07 -4.26
C LYS A 52 -13.48 17.51 -5.17
N SER A 53 -13.22 16.35 -5.75
CA SER A 53 -14.15 15.56 -6.55
C SER A 53 -14.19 14.10 -6.07
N ASP A 54 -15.20 13.37 -6.51
CA ASP A 54 -15.34 11.95 -6.19
C ASP A 54 -14.36 11.14 -7.06
N HIS A 55 -13.46 10.40 -6.40
CA HIS A 55 -12.51 9.50 -7.03
C HIS A 55 -12.72 8.06 -6.57
N VAL A 56 -12.62 7.12 -7.50
CA VAL A 56 -12.81 5.68 -7.25
C VAL A 56 -11.45 4.97 -7.27
N PHE A 57 -11.16 4.26 -6.19
CA PHE A 57 -9.99 3.38 -6.08
C PHE A 57 -10.45 1.93 -6.27
N LYS A 58 -9.95 1.30 -7.33
CA LYS A 58 -10.19 -0.13 -7.59
C LYS A 58 -9.39 -0.98 -6.61
N VAL A 59 -10.08 -1.84 -5.88
CA VAL A 59 -9.47 -2.70 -4.87
C VAL A 59 -10.07 -4.10 -4.91
N GLU A 60 -9.25 -5.10 -4.66
CA GLU A 60 -9.66 -6.50 -4.62
C GLU A 60 -9.35 -7.09 -3.23
N GLY A 61 -10.36 -7.67 -2.62
CA GLY A 61 -10.22 -8.34 -1.32
C GLY A 61 -10.21 -7.38 -0.12
N GLU A 62 -10.58 -7.92 1.02
CA GLU A 62 -10.83 -7.16 2.25
C GLU A 62 -9.56 -6.49 2.83
N LEU A 63 -8.41 -7.17 2.74
CA LEU A 63 -7.15 -6.59 3.22
C LEU A 63 -6.74 -5.36 2.42
N ASN A 64 -6.91 -5.39 1.10
CA ASN A 64 -6.63 -4.26 0.23
C ASN A 64 -7.59 -3.09 0.47
N LYS A 65 -8.88 -3.37 0.73
CA LYS A 65 -9.84 -2.33 1.16
C LYS A 65 -9.40 -1.67 2.46
N ARG A 66 -9.00 -2.45 3.45
CA ARG A 66 -8.50 -1.92 4.72
C ARG A 66 -7.24 -1.09 4.52
N LEU A 67 -6.31 -1.55 3.66
CA LEU A 67 -5.08 -0.82 3.35
C LEU A 67 -5.38 0.55 2.73
N ILE A 68 -6.18 0.59 1.65
CA ILE A 68 -6.49 1.85 0.96
C ILE A 68 -7.22 2.83 1.88
N ILE A 69 -8.14 2.36 2.73
CA ILE A 69 -8.82 3.21 3.71
C ILE A 69 -7.83 3.83 4.70
N GLN A 70 -6.82 3.09 5.16
CA GLN A 70 -5.80 3.63 6.05
C GLN A 70 -4.91 4.65 5.34
N ILE A 71 -4.57 4.41 4.06
CA ILE A 71 -3.82 5.37 3.24
C ILE A 71 -4.64 6.65 3.03
N CYS A 72 -5.92 6.55 2.70
CA CYS A 72 -6.83 7.69 2.59
C CYS A 72 -6.83 8.54 3.87
N LYS A 73 -6.98 7.89 5.03
CA LYS A 73 -6.93 8.56 6.34
C LYS A 73 -5.55 9.17 6.63
N HIS A 74 -4.47 8.52 6.17
CA HIS A 74 -3.13 9.02 6.35
C HIS A 74 -2.86 10.27 5.51
N VAL A 75 -3.32 10.31 4.27
CA VAL A 75 -3.18 11.46 3.36
C VAL A 75 -4.08 12.61 3.80
N ASN A 76 -5.33 12.34 4.12
CA ASN A 76 -6.29 13.34 4.56
C ASN A 76 -6.70 13.09 6.02
N ARG A 77 -6.00 13.74 6.95
CA ARG A 77 -6.21 13.58 8.39
C ARG A 77 -7.57 14.10 8.88
N ASP A 78 -8.16 15.04 8.17
CA ASP A 78 -9.48 15.57 8.53
C ASP A 78 -10.58 14.51 8.33
N ILE A 79 -10.30 13.50 7.48
CA ILE A 79 -11.14 12.31 7.28
C ILE A 79 -10.91 11.26 8.39
N ALA A 80 -9.84 11.35 9.16
CA ALA A 80 -9.28 10.23 9.92
C ALA A 80 -10.14 9.71 11.07
N ILE A 81 -11.05 10.47 11.66
CA ILE A 81 -11.70 10.04 12.92
C ILE A 81 -13.23 9.98 12.85
N TYR A 82 -13.89 10.77 11.99
CA TYR A 82 -15.34 10.95 12.05
C TYR A 82 -16.12 10.62 10.76
N HIS A 83 -15.49 10.21 9.67
CA HIS A 83 -16.07 10.40 8.34
C HIS A 83 -16.45 9.15 7.53
N ILE A 84 -16.22 7.95 8.02
CA ILE A 84 -16.94 6.77 7.47
C ILE A 84 -18.47 7.00 7.60
N LYS A 85 -18.90 7.68 8.67
CA LYS A 85 -20.32 8.02 8.91
C LYS A 85 -20.83 9.22 8.09
N ARG A 86 -19.96 10.06 7.50
CA ARG A 86 -20.34 11.27 6.74
C ARG A 86 -20.16 11.18 5.22
N GLY A 87 -19.84 10.00 4.68
CA GLY A 87 -19.86 9.77 3.24
C GLY A 87 -18.63 10.22 2.44
N TYR A 88 -17.55 10.65 3.08
CA TYR A 88 -16.31 11.02 2.37
C TYR A 88 -15.52 9.81 1.88
N ILE A 89 -15.64 8.67 2.54
CA ILE A 89 -15.15 7.38 2.08
C ILE A 89 -16.33 6.42 2.06
N ARG A 90 -16.65 5.86 0.89
CA ARG A 90 -17.76 4.94 0.70
C ARG A 90 -17.29 3.72 -0.06
N GLU A 91 -17.86 2.57 0.23
CA GLU A 91 -17.71 1.39 -0.60
C GLU A 91 -18.80 1.39 -1.67
N VAL A 92 -18.41 1.28 -2.94
CA VAL A 92 -19.32 1.25 -4.09
C VAL A 92 -18.87 0.14 -5.03
N GLY A 93 -19.71 -0.88 -5.20
CA GLY A 93 -19.42 -2.00 -6.10
C GLY A 93 -18.11 -2.73 -5.76
N GLY A 94 -17.76 -2.84 -4.47
CA GLY A 94 -16.52 -3.46 -4.04
C GLY A 94 -15.29 -2.54 -4.08
N ASN A 95 -15.41 -1.35 -4.66
CA ASN A 95 -14.35 -0.34 -4.72
C ASN A 95 -14.51 0.71 -3.63
N ILE A 96 -13.46 1.49 -3.39
CA ILE A 96 -13.48 2.59 -2.43
C ILE A 96 -13.62 3.91 -3.19
N LEU A 97 -14.68 4.65 -2.89
CA LEU A 97 -14.92 5.99 -3.39
C LEU A 97 -14.55 6.99 -2.30
N MET A 98 -13.77 8.00 -2.65
CA MET A 98 -13.35 9.07 -1.75
C MET A 98 -13.43 10.43 -2.43
N GLN A 99 -13.93 11.42 -1.68
CA GLN A 99 -13.88 12.82 -2.10
C GLN A 99 -12.53 13.43 -1.73
N CYS A 100 -11.71 13.72 -2.74
CA CYS A 100 -10.37 14.28 -2.55
C CYS A 100 -9.96 15.16 -3.75
N THR A 101 -8.86 15.90 -3.59
CA THR A 101 -8.27 16.64 -4.71
C THR A 101 -7.52 15.70 -5.66
N ALA A 102 -7.28 16.13 -6.90
CA ALA A 102 -6.49 15.38 -7.87
C ALA A 102 -5.10 15.02 -7.35
N ALA A 103 -4.45 15.95 -6.66
CA ALA A 103 -3.14 15.72 -6.03
C ALA A 103 -3.18 14.67 -4.90
N GLU A 104 -4.23 14.69 -4.07
CA GLU A 104 -4.45 13.67 -3.03
C GLU A 104 -4.73 12.30 -3.66
N TYR A 105 -5.55 12.24 -4.72
CA TYR A 105 -5.83 11.01 -5.44
C TYR A 105 -4.56 10.35 -5.99
N ILE A 106 -3.72 11.11 -6.71
CA ILE A 106 -2.45 10.60 -7.27
C ILE A 106 -1.55 10.07 -6.15
N LEU A 107 -1.42 10.81 -5.03
CA LEU A 107 -0.60 10.40 -3.91
C LEU A 107 -1.13 9.10 -3.28
N ILE A 108 -2.44 8.99 -3.09
CA ILE A 108 -3.09 7.78 -2.55
C ILE A 108 -2.86 6.59 -3.48
N ASP A 109 -3.04 6.76 -4.80
CA ASP A 109 -2.82 5.70 -5.80
C ASP A 109 -1.37 5.18 -5.77
N GLN A 110 -0.40 6.09 -5.73
CA GLN A 110 1.02 5.72 -5.64
C GLN A 110 1.34 4.98 -4.32
N MET A 111 0.85 5.49 -3.19
CA MET A 111 1.06 4.85 -1.89
C MET A 111 0.41 3.46 -1.87
N TYR A 112 -0.79 3.33 -2.43
CA TYR A 112 -1.49 2.06 -2.50
C TYR A 112 -0.73 1.06 -3.37
N ALA A 113 -0.30 1.45 -4.55
CA ALA A 113 0.49 0.60 -5.44
C ALA A 113 1.78 0.09 -4.76
N HIS A 114 2.47 0.97 -4.01
CA HIS A 114 3.67 0.60 -3.25
C HIS A 114 3.36 -0.34 -2.08
N TYR A 115 2.47 0.09 -1.18
CA TYR A 115 2.21 -0.66 0.05
C TYR A 115 1.47 -1.98 -0.18
N ARG A 116 0.70 -2.12 -1.25
CA ARG A 116 0.09 -3.39 -1.62
C ARG A 116 1.15 -4.46 -1.86
N VAL A 117 2.18 -4.16 -2.65
CA VAL A 117 3.27 -5.11 -2.93
C VAL A 117 4.05 -5.46 -1.67
N VAL A 118 4.33 -4.47 -0.81
CA VAL A 118 5.00 -4.71 0.47
C VAL A 118 4.15 -5.59 1.37
N MET A 119 2.86 -5.29 1.50
CA MET A 119 1.93 -6.07 2.31
C MET A 119 1.79 -7.52 1.82
N GLU A 120 1.70 -7.75 0.52
CA GLU A 120 1.64 -9.09 -0.08
C GLU A 120 2.87 -9.92 0.31
N LYS A 121 4.07 -9.35 0.21
CA LYS A 121 5.32 -10.01 0.62
C LYS A 121 5.34 -10.34 2.13
N GLU A 122 4.93 -9.40 2.97
CA GLU A 122 4.89 -9.61 4.43
C GLU A 122 3.84 -10.67 4.82
N MET A 123 2.69 -10.65 4.16
CA MET A 123 1.63 -11.66 4.39
C MET A 123 2.07 -13.06 3.99
N ASP A 124 2.85 -13.20 2.93
CA ASP A 124 3.40 -14.48 2.49
C ASP A 124 4.43 -15.04 3.51
N ILE A 125 5.28 -14.15 4.06
CA ILE A 125 6.20 -14.54 5.15
C ILE A 125 5.41 -14.95 6.40
N PHE A 126 4.39 -14.16 6.78
CA PHE A 126 3.54 -14.47 7.93
C PHE A 126 2.79 -15.80 7.75
N PHE A 127 2.22 -16.04 6.58
CA PHE A 127 1.54 -17.30 6.27
C PHE A 127 2.51 -18.48 6.39
N SER A 128 3.70 -18.36 5.82
CA SER A 128 4.74 -19.39 5.93
C SER A 128 5.15 -19.64 7.40
N ALA A 129 5.23 -18.57 8.20
CA ALA A 129 5.52 -18.67 9.63
C ALA A 129 4.39 -19.35 10.42
N PHE A 130 3.13 -19.06 10.09
CA PHE A 130 1.96 -19.70 10.69
C PHE A 130 1.93 -21.20 10.40
N ILE A 131 2.17 -21.62 9.16
CA ILE A 131 2.29 -23.00 8.74
C ILE A 131 3.41 -23.71 9.54
N ALA A 132 4.58 -23.06 9.65
CA ALA A 132 5.72 -23.60 10.39
C ALA A 132 5.41 -23.76 11.90
N ALA A 133 4.83 -22.74 12.54
CA ALA A 133 4.47 -22.75 13.96
C ALA A 133 3.49 -23.86 14.31
N ASN A 134 2.53 -24.14 13.43
CA ASN A 134 1.50 -25.17 13.65
C ASN A 134 1.82 -26.53 13.01
N SER A 135 3.00 -26.69 12.42
CA SER A 135 3.45 -27.95 11.80
C SER A 135 2.47 -28.47 10.72
N LEU A 136 1.92 -27.54 9.90
CA LEU A 136 0.91 -27.84 8.88
C LEU A 136 1.49 -28.18 7.50
N PHE A 137 2.78 -28.44 7.41
CA PHE A 137 3.43 -28.81 6.14
C PHE A 137 3.92 -30.24 6.18
N ALA A 138 3.86 -30.93 5.04
CA ALA A 138 4.57 -32.15 4.84
C ALA A 138 6.07 -31.87 4.77
N SER A 139 6.87 -32.56 5.57
CA SER A 139 8.32 -32.36 5.67
C SER A 139 9.02 -32.82 4.39
N TYR A 140 9.05 -32.03 3.34
CA TYR A 140 9.88 -32.30 2.16
C TYR A 140 10.38 -30.98 1.58
N SER A 141 11.65 -30.65 1.91
CA SER A 141 12.49 -29.89 1.01
C SER A 141 13.85 -30.61 0.95
N ASP A 142 14.14 -31.21 -0.18
CA ASP A 142 15.47 -31.77 -0.46
C ASP A 142 16.53 -30.68 -0.71
N LEU A 143 16.16 -29.41 -0.56
CA LEU A 143 17.05 -28.27 -0.72
C LEU A 143 17.88 -28.10 0.55
N SER A 144 19.20 -28.25 0.41
CA SER A 144 20.17 -27.88 1.44
C SER A 144 20.09 -26.38 1.71
N PHE A 145 20.21 -25.96 2.97
CA PHE A 145 20.31 -24.54 3.34
C PHE A 145 21.49 -23.83 2.67
N GLU A 146 22.52 -24.58 2.29
CA GLU A 146 23.72 -24.08 1.60
C GLU A 146 23.43 -23.61 0.18
N ASP A 147 22.46 -24.23 -0.50
CA ASP A 147 22.06 -23.91 -1.88
C ASP A 147 21.21 -22.64 -2.00
N LEU A 148 20.82 -22.04 -0.87
CA LEU A 148 19.95 -20.87 -0.83
C LEU A 148 20.76 -19.58 -1.03
N ASN A 149 20.20 -18.67 -1.83
CA ASN A 149 20.75 -17.31 -1.96
C ASN A 149 20.50 -16.47 -0.69
N GLN A 150 21.17 -15.31 -0.58
CA GLN A 150 21.11 -14.45 0.58
C GLN A 150 19.69 -13.98 0.90
N GLU A 151 18.91 -13.59 -0.09
CA GLU A 151 17.52 -13.16 0.08
C GLU A 151 16.64 -14.28 0.63
N GLN A 152 16.82 -15.50 0.14
CA GLN A 152 16.10 -16.68 0.64
C GLN A 152 16.47 -16.99 2.11
N LYS A 153 17.77 -16.89 2.47
CA LYS A 153 18.23 -17.07 3.85
C LYS A 153 17.63 -16.04 4.79
N GLU A 154 17.60 -14.77 4.39
CA GLU A 154 16.98 -13.69 5.17
C GLU A 154 15.47 -13.89 5.33
N ARG A 155 14.79 -14.33 4.27
CA ARG A 155 13.35 -14.65 4.31
C ARG A 155 13.04 -15.79 5.29
N ILE A 156 13.85 -16.85 5.28
CA ILE A 156 13.74 -17.98 6.22
C ILE A 156 13.99 -17.50 7.65
N ALA A 157 15.03 -16.72 7.89
CA ALA A 157 15.32 -16.17 9.22
C ALA A 157 14.17 -15.30 9.77
N ARG A 158 13.55 -14.47 8.93
CA ARG A 158 12.36 -13.68 9.29
C ARG A 158 11.16 -14.57 9.59
N ARG A 159 10.89 -15.58 8.73
CA ARG A 159 9.84 -16.58 8.96
C ARG A 159 9.99 -17.26 10.32
N ASP A 160 11.18 -17.74 10.64
CA ASP A 160 11.46 -18.47 11.88
C ASP A 160 11.36 -17.58 13.12
N ALA A 161 11.77 -16.30 13.00
CA ALA A 161 11.57 -15.31 14.04
C ALA A 161 10.09 -15.02 14.31
N LEU A 162 9.27 -14.92 13.27
CA LEU A 162 7.82 -14.76 13.39
C LEU A 162 7.16 -16.02 13.97
N ALA A 163 7.54 -17.20 13.49
CA ALA A 163 6.97 -18.47 13.93
C ALA A 163 7.11 -18.70 15.45
N ARG A 164 8.22 -18.23 16.05
CA ARG A 164 8.44 -18.31 17.51
C ARG A 164 7.45 -17.49 18.33
N ASN A 165 6.88 -16.45 17.74
CA ASN A 165 5.94 -15.54 18.40
C ASN A 165 4.46 -15.87 18.07
N ILE A 166 4.21 -16.80 17.16
CA ILE A 166 2.86 -17.27 16.85
C ILE A 166 2.45 -18.30 17.89
N LYS A 167 1.31 -18.10 18.54
CA LYS A 167 0.74 -19.07 19.45
C LYS A 167 0.40 -20.34 18.66
N ARG A 168 0.99 -21.44 19.09
CA ARG A 168 0.68 -22.77 18.52
C ARG A 168 -0.70 -23.21 18.97
N GLU A 169 -1.54 -23.56 18.03
CA GLU A 169 -2.86 -24.15 18.30
C GLU A 169 -2.82 -25.64 17.98
N THR A 170 -3.34 -26.49 18.90
CA THR A 170 -3.43 -27.91 18.69
C THR A 170 -4.85 -28.23 18.27
N PHE A 171 -5.00 -28.83 17.09
CA PHE A 171 -6.29 -29.37 16.66
C PHE A 171 -6.54 -30.71 17.32
N CYS A 172 -7.48 -30.76 18.27
CA CYS A 172 -7.99 -31.99 18.84
C CYS A 172 -9.22 -32.43 18.06
N ARG A 173 -9.10 -33.54 17.31
CA ARG A 173 -10.26 -34.15 16.66
C ARG A 173 -11.18 -34.71 17.75
N GLN A 174 -12.30 -34.08 18.01
CA GLN A 174 -13.38 -34.70 18.77
C GLN A 174 -13.97 -35.83 17.90
N LEU A 175 -13.62 -37.07 18.21
CA LEU A 175 -14.32 -38.23 17.68
C LEU A 175 -15.67 -38.26 18.39
N THR A 176 -16.69 -37.67 17.79
CA THR A 176 -18.07 -37.95 18.18
C THR A 176 -18.34 -39.38 17.80
N GLY A 177 -18.39 -40.26 18.82
CA GLY A 177 -18.85 -41.63 18.71
C GLY A 177 -20.33 -41.72 18.39
#